data_d8e2cc46be26587325771aad490b5e5c
#
_entry.id   d8e2cc46be26587325771aad490b5e5c
#
_cell.length_a   1.000
_cell.length_b   1.000
_cell.length_c   1.000
_cell.angle_alpha   90.00
_cell.angle_beta   90.00
_cell.angle_gamma   90.00
#
_symmetry.space_group_name_H-M   'P 1'
#
loop_
_entity.id
_entity.type
_entity.pdbx_description
1 polymer ?
#
loop_
_entity_poly.entity_id
_entity_poly.type
_entity_poly.pdbx_seq_one_letter_code
_entity_poly.pdbx_strand_id
1 'polypeptide(L)'
;IVAHALEYAADRLVITGDLTNLALEPEFELVCRKLREAGLPVTVVPGNHDTYTRGSARERRFEVFLGEFMAGERSEGDYPFIHRQDGVALIGVSTAIPSLPLVAVGRVGEPQLARLGAALERTAAEGLARVIMIHHPVLPGVAKPRHDLLDLGAFGAVIARYGAELILHGHEHRRIEGTLPGPQRPVPVHGVGSGTYLSQKPDRHGAFSLYTVGPAAITRVYHWWNGSRFVA
;
A
#
# COMPACT_ATOMS: atom_id res chain seq x y z
N ILE A 1 -8.16 -13.83 -6.07
CA ILE A 1 -7.02 -12.93 -6.42
C ILE A 1 -5.74 -13.75 -6.55
N VAL A 2 -5.31 -14.49 -5.52
CA VAL A 2 -4.05 -15.26 -5.56
C VAL A 2 -4.01 -16.19 -6.77
N ALA A 3 -5.07 -16.98 -7.05
CA ALA A 3 -5.14 -17.83 -8.22
C ALA A 3 -4.92 -17.05 -9.53
N HIS A 4 -5.55 -15.90 -9.67
CA HIS A 4 -5.35 -15.04 -10.86
C HIS A 4 -3.93 -14.47 -10.94
N ALA A 5 -3.32 -14.08 -9.81
CA ALA A 5 -1.93 -13.63 -9.80
C ALA A 5 -0.99 -14.72 -10.34
N LEU A 6 -1.24 -15.98 -9.97
CA LEU A 6 -0.49 -17.14 -10.49
C LEU A 6 -0.78 -17.41 -11.97
N GLU A 7 -2.04 -17.32 -12.42
CA GLU A 7 -2.43 -17.44 -13.83
C GLU A 7 -1.74 -16.40 -14.73
N TYR A 8 -1.56 -15.17 -14.23
CA TYR A 8 -0.85 -14.09 -14.93
C TYR A 8 0.67 -14.14 -14.76
N ALA A 9 1.20 -15.17 -14.08
CA ALA A 9 2.62 -15.30 -13.76
C ALA A 9 3.20 -14.02 -13.10
N ALA A 10 2.43 -13.44 -12.16
CA ALA A 10 2.88 -12.25 -11.44
C ALA A 10 4.09 -12.58 -10.57
N ASP A 11 5.12 -11.75 -10.60
CA ASP A 11 6.34 -11.92 -9.81
C ASP A 11 6.10 -11.67 -8.32
N ARG A 12 5.07 -10.89 -7.98
CA ARG A 12 4.79 -10.48 -6.59
C ARG A 12 3.34 -10.03 -6.40
N LEU A 13 2.79 -10.38 -5.24
CA LEU A 13 1.55 -9.82 -4.73
C LEU A 13 1.86 -8.64 -3.79
N VAL A 14 1.26 -7.49 -4.04
CA VAL A 14 1.36 -6.29 -3.20
C VAL A 14 0.03 -6.03 -2.51
N ILE A 15 0.05 -5.88 -1.18
CA ILE A 15 -1.15 -5.62 -0.38
C ILE A 15 -0.98 -4.30 0.37
N THR A 16 -1.89 -3.37 0.12
CA THR A 16 -1.84 -2.00 0.63
C THR A 16 -2.59 -1.82 1.97
N GLY A 17 -2.56 -2.83 2.84
CA GLY A 17 -3.03 -2.77 4.23
C GLY A 17 -4.43 -3.34 4.46
N ASP A 18 -4.87 -3.25 5.73
CA ASP A 18 -6.12 -3.79 6.25
C ASP A 18 -6.24 -5.32 6.06
N LEU A 19 -5.22 -6.02 6.50
CA LEU A 19 -5.14 -7.48 6.49
C LEU A 19 -5.91 -8.11 7.65
N THR A 20 -6.08 -7.37 8.74
CA THR A 20 -6.87 -7.76 9.91
C THR A 20 -8.09 -6.83 10.08
N ASN A 21 -8.98 -7.15 11.00
CA ASN A 21 -10.13 -6.30 11.33
C ASN A 21 -9.93 -5.55 12.65
N LEU A 22 -9.43 -6.22 13.68
CA LEU A 22 -9.26 -5.67 15.04
C LEU A 22 -7.80 -5.74 15.53
N ALA A 23 -6.87 -6.15 14.68
CA ALA A 23 -5.46 -6.38 15.02
C ALA A 23 -5.27 -7.38 16.17
N LEU A 24 -6.08 -8.46 16.18
CA LEU A 24 -5.94 -9.55 17.13
C LEU A 24 -4.89 -10.56 16.64
N GLU A 25 -4.17 -11.18 17.57
CA GLU A 25 -3.15 -12.18 17.23
C GLU A 25 -3.67 -13.33 16.37
N PRO A 26 -4.85 -13.95 16.66
CA PRO A 26 -5.39 -14.98 15.80
C PRO A 26 -5.70 -14.54 14.37
N GLU A 27 -6.04 -13.25 14.17
CA GLU A 27 -6.21 -12.69 12.81
C GLU A 27 -4.88 -12.64 12.08
N PHE A 28 -3.82 -12.16 12.74
CA PHE A 28 -2.47 -12.15 12.15
C PHE A 28 -1.95 -13.55 11.86
N GLU A 29 -2.16 -14.52 12.76
CA GLU A 29 -1.78 -15.93 12.53
C GLU A 29 -2.47 -16.51 11.29
N LEU A 30 -3.77 -16.24 11.14
CA LEU A 30 -4.53 -16.65 9.96
C LEU A 30 -3.97 -16.01 8.68
N VAL A 31 -3.73 -14.72 8.72
CA VAL A 31 -3.17 -13.97 7.59
C VAL A 31 -1.79 -14.50 7.21
N CYS A 32 -0.86 -14.64 8.17
CA CYS A 32 0.45 -15.22 7.93
C CYS A 32 0.38 -16.56 7.20
N ARG A 33 -0.45 -17.46 7.70
CA ARG A 33 -0.64 -18.77 7.08
C ARG A 33 -1.13 -18.63 5.64
N LYS A 34 -2.13 -17.79 5.39
CA LYS A 34 -2.69 -17.57 4.05
C LYS A 34 -1.68 -16.92 3.08
N LEU A 35 -0.86 -15.99 3.55
CA LEU A 35 0.16 -15.37 2.73
C LEU A 35 1.29 -16.34 2.39
N ARG A 36 1.70 -17.23 3.33
CA ARG A 36 2.67 -18.29 3.06
C ARG A 36 2.14 -19.33 2.06
N GLU A 37 0.84 -19.60 2.10
CA GLU A 37 0.16 -20.50 1.15
C GLU A 37 -0.04 -19.89 -0.25
N ALA A 38 0.26 -18.59 -0.44
CA ALA A 38 -0.03 -17.89 -1.71
C ALA A 38 0.78 -18.41 -2.92
N GLY A 39 1.92 -19.06 -2.70
CA GLY A 39 2.73 -19.63 -3.77
C GLY A 39 3.51 -18.63 -4.63
N LEU A 40 3.52 -17.34 -4.24
CA LEU A 40 4.32 -16.28 -4.85
C LEU A 40 4.80 -15.30 -3.76
N PRO A 41 5.87 -14.55 -4.03
CA PRO A 41 6.34 -13.52 -3.10
C PRO A 41 5.25 -12.49 -2.79
N VAL A 42 5.12 -12.12 -1.51
CA VAL A 42 4.14 -11.12 -1.04
C VAL A 42 4.87 -9.96 -0.40
N THR A 43 4.36 -8.74 -0.59
CA THR A 43 4.82 -7.55 0.12
C THR A 43 3.61 -6.80 0.68
N VAL A 44 3.68 -6.40 1.95
CA VAL A 44 2.56 -5.78 2.67
C VAL A 44 2.98 -4.46 3.34
N VAL A 45 2.03 -3.55 3.50
CA VAL A 45 2.11 -2.39 4.41
C VAL A 45 0.91 -2.41 5.34
N PRO A 46 1.00 -1.84 6.56
CA PRO A 46 -0.14 -1.83 7.48
C PRO A 46 -1.21 -0.82 7.05
N GLY A 47 -2.48 -1.18 7.28
CA GLY A 47 -3.61 -0.29 7.28
C GLY A 47 -4.03 0.12 8.69
N ASN A 48 -5.10 0.93 8.81
CA ASN A 48 -5.58 1.37 10.12
C ASN A 48 -6.19 0.22 10.94
N HIS A 49 -6.76 -0.80 10.29
CA HIS A 49 -7.27 -1.98 10.98
C HIS A 49 -6.15 -2.86 11.55
N ASP A 50 -4.96 -2.83 10.98
CA ASP A 50 -3.81 -3.63 11.45
C ASP A 50 -3.15 -3.04 12.71
N THR A 51 -3.47 -1.80 13.07
CA THR A 51 -3.03 -1.13 14.31
C THR A 51 -4.20 -0.56 15.10
N TYR A 52 -5.35 -1.23 15.03
CA TYR A 52 -6.63 -0.72 15.50
C TYR A 52 -6.64 -0.31 16.99
N THR A 53 -5.87 -0.99 17.84
CA THR A 53 -5.80 -0.70 19.26
C THR A 53 -4.44 -0.12 19.66
N ARG A 54 -4.41 0.64 20.78
CA ARG A 54 -3.15 1.09 21.38
C ARG A 54 -2.26 -0.08 21.80
N GLY A 55 -2.86 -1.21 22.17
CA GLY A 55 -2.15 -2.43 22.52
C GLY A 55 -1.42 -3.01 21.31
N SER A 56 -2.14 -3.23 20.21
CA SER A 56 -1.55 -3.78 18.97
C SER A 56 -0.42 -2.90 18.42
N ALA A 57 -0.59 -1.57 18.46
CA ALA A 57 0.44 -0.63 18.04
C ALA A 57 1.67 -0.67 18.96
N ARG A 58 1.48 -0.68 20.29
CA ARG A 58 2.58 -0.75 21.27
C ARG A 58 3.38 -2.04 21.15
N GLU A 59 2.70 -3.15 20.94
CA GLU A 59 3.29 -4.48 20.77
C GLU A 59 3.82 -4.71 19.35
N ARG A 60 3.58 -3.75 18.46
CA ARG A 60 4.01 -3.80 17.05
C ARG A 60 3.59 -5.10 16.38
N ARG A 61 2.35 -5.53 16.62
CA ARG A 61 1.85 -6.82 16.16
C ARG A 61 1.99 -7.01 14.66
N PHE A 62 1.71 -5.96 13.86
CA PHE A 62 1.88 -6.04 12.41
C PHE A 62 3.31 -6.44 12.03
N GLU A 63 4.31 -5.74 12.55
CA GLU A 63 5.72 -6.02 12.25
C GLU A 63 6.20 -7.35 12.84
N VAL A 64 5.69 -7.74 14.02
CA VAL A 64 6.00 -9.03 14.67
C VAL A 64 5.49 -10.20 13.85
N PHE A 65 4.23 -10.16 13.41
CA PHE A 65 3.63 -11.26 12.67
C PHE A 65 3.91 -11.22 11.17
N LEU A 66 3.90 -10.04 10.55
CA LEU A 66 3.98 -9.87 9.10
C LEU A 66 5.31 -9.33 8.61
N GLY A 67 6.30 -9.18 9.50
CA GLY A 67 7.62 -8.66 9.17
C GLY A 67 8.37 -9.44 8.08
N GLU A 68 8.12 -10.73 7.93
CA GLU A 68 8.68 -11.53 6.84
C GLU A 68 8.20 -11.09 5.45
N PHE A 69 7.01 -10.47 5.37
CA PHE A 69 6.44 -9.93 4.14
C PHE A 69 6.80 -8.46 3.89
N MET A 70 7.64 -7.88 4.75
CA MET A 70 8.23 -6.55 4.60
C MET A 70 9.70 -6.70 4.17
N ALA A 71 9.94 -7.51 3.15
CA ALA A 71 11.29 -7.87 2.70
C ALA A 71 12.05 -6.64 2.17
N GLY A 72 13.37 -6.63 2.41
CA GLY A 72 14.29 -5.62 1.91
C GLY A 72 14.97 -4.80 3.00
N GLU A 73 15.57 -3.67 2.60
CA GLU A 73 16.23 -2.74 3.50
C GLU A 73 15.19 -1.98 4.34
N ARG A 74 15.35 -1.99 5.65
CA ARG A 74 14.45 -1.26 6.57
C ARG A 74 15.15 -0.04 7.13
N SER A 75 14.42 1.06 7.21
CA SER A 75 14.84 2.25 7.94
C SER A 75 14.60 2.07 9.45
N GLU A 76 15.11 2.99 10.25
CA GLU A 76 14.79 3.08 11.67
C GLU A 76 13.27 3.10 11.87
N GLY A 77 12.75 2.29 12.79
CA GLY A 77 11.31 2.11 13.01
C GLY A 77 10.59 1.31 11.92
N ASP A 78 11.35 0.52 11.10
CA ASP A 78 10.91 -0.34 10.00
C ASP A 78 10.36 0.38 8.76
N TYR A 79 10.12 1.69 8.80
CA TYR A 79 9.56 2.43 7.66
C TYR A 79 10.34 3.72 7.35
N PRO A 80 10.45 4.05 6.02
CA PRO A 80 10.06 3.19 4.92
C PRO A 80 10.97 1.96 4.84
N PHE A 81 10.45 0.85 4.32
CA PHE A 81 11.30 -0.25 3.85
C PHE A 81 11.39 -0.21 2.32
N ILE A 82 12.49 -0.75 1.76
CA ILE A 82 12.75 -0.74 0.32
C ILE A 82 13.06 -2.16 -0.13
N HIS A 83 12.19 -2.71 -0.96
CA HIS A 83 12.44 -3.97 -1.66
C HIS A 83 12.85 -3.69 -3.10
N ARG A 84 14.06 -4.15 -3.49
CA ARG A 84 14.59 -3.99 -4.85
C ARG A 84 14.46 -5.30 -5.62
N GLN A 85 13.84 -5.24 -6.78
CA GLN A 85 13.69 -6.38 -7.67
C GLN A 85 13.56 -5.90 -9.11
N ASP A 86 14.34 -6.47 -10.04
CA ASP A 86 14.21 -6.31 -11.50
C ASP A 86 14.07 -4.86 -11.98
N GLY A 87 14.88 -3.95 -11.44
CA GLY A 87 14.86 -2.53 -11.80
C GLY A 87 13.74 -1.72 -11.12
N VAL A 88 13.03 -2.31 -10.15
CA VAL A 88 11.96 -1.68 -9.38
C VAL A 88 12.35 -1.57 -7.91
N ALA A 89 12.06 -0.43 -7.30
CA ALA A 89 12.07 -0.23 -5.85
C ALA A 89 10.62 -0.15 -5.34
N LEU A 90 10.16 -1.17 -4.63
CA LEU A 90 8.92 -1.11 -3.84
C LEU A 90 9.24 -0.46 -2.51
N ILE A 91 8.62 0.68 -2.23
CA ILE A 91 8.87 1.50 -1.03
C ILE A 91 7.62 1.46 -0.15
N GLY A 92 7.71 0.71 0.94
CA GLY A 92 6.61 0.55 1.88
C GLY A 92 6.59 1.67 2.93
N VAL A 93 5.48 2.39 3.01
CA VAL A 93 5.24 3.50 3.94
C VAL A 93 4.09 3.15 4.87
N SER A 94 4.30 3.30 6.17
CA SER A 94 3.21 3.13 7.16
C SER A 94 2.49 4.45 7.39
N THR A 95 1.17 4.39 7.39
CA THR A 95 0.29 5.48 7.87
C THR A 95 -0.56 5.03 9.05
N ALA A 96 -0.33 3.80 9.50
CA ALA A 96 -1.12 3.17 10.53
C ALA A 96 -0.84 3.79 11.91
N ILE A 97 -1.85 4.36 12.51
CA ILE A 97 -1.83 4.89 13.89
C ILE A 97 -3.07 4.42 14.64
N PRO A 98 -2.98 4.18 15.96
CA PRO A 98 -4.17 3.93 16.76
C PRO A 98 -5.12 5.13 16.70
N SER A 99 -6.37 4.88 16.36
CA SER A 99 -7.40 5.93 16.28
C SER A 99 -8.58 5.63 17.20
N LEU A 100 -9.41 6.64 17.44
CA LEU A 100 -10.65 6.46 18.18
C LEU A 100 -11.66 5.63 17.36
N PRO A 101 -12.60 4.94 18.00
CA PRO A 101 -13.68 4.27 17.29
C PRO A 101 -14.37 5.21 16.28
N LEU A 102 -14.69 4.71 15.10
CA LEU A 102 -15.29 5.45 13.98
C LEU A 102 -14.38 6.55 13.36
N VAL A 103 -13.10 6.53 13.69
CA VAL A 103 -12.06 7.38 13.09
C VAL A 103 -11.01 6.47 12.46
N ALA A 104 -10.75 6.66 11.20
CA ALA A 104 -9.81 5.84 10.42
C ALA A 104 -8.78 6.75 9.72
N VAL A 105 -8.18 7.67 10.51
CA VAL A 105 -7.14 8.58 10.03
C VAL A 105 -5.78 7.91 10.05
N GLY A 106 -4.91 8.36 9.13
CA GLY A 106 -3.52 7.96 9.08
C GLY A 106 -2.55 9.10 9.30
N ARG A 107 -1.29 8.77 9.56
CA ARG A 107 -0.18 9.73 9.63
C ARG A 107 1.12 9.05 9.24
N VAL A 108 1.90 9.70 8.40
CA VAL A 108 3.27 9.26 8.07
C VAL A 108 4.24 9.70 9.17
N GLY A 109 4.14 10.95 9.58
CA GLY A 109 5.01 11.57 10.56
C GLY A 109 6.32 12.12 9.96
N GLU A 110 6.79 13.22 10.53
CA GLU A 110 7.95 13.95 10.02
C GLU A 110 9.23 13.07 9.91
N PRO A 111 9.58 12.22 10.90
CA PRO A 111 10.77 11.38 10.76
C PRO A 111 10.69 10.38 9.60
N GLN A 112 9.52 9.79 9.37
CA GLN A 112 9.34 8.87 8.24
C GLN A 112 9.33 9.62 6.90
N LEU A 113 8.72 10.82 6.83
CA LEU A 113 8.74 11.67 5.64
C LEU A 113 10.17 12.06 5.23
N ALA A 114 11.02 12.41 6.20
CA ALA A 114 12.43 12.71 5.92
C ALA A 114 13.17 11.48 5.35
N ARG A 115 12.97 10.30 5.97
CA ARG A 115 13.55 9.04 5.47
C ARG A 115 13.00 8.64 4.11
N LEU A 116 11.70 8.90 3.85
CA LEU A 116 11.09 8.65 2.53
C LEU A 116 11.76 9.53 1.45
N GLY A 117 11.99 10.81 1.73
CA GLY A 117 12.71 11.70 0.82
C GLY A 117 14.10 11.15 0.47
N ALA A 118 14.89 10.76 1.46
CA ALA A 118 16.21 10.17 1.26
C ALA A 118 16.14 8.83 0.49
N ALA A 119 15.14 7.99 0.75
CA ALA A 119 14.91 6.74 0.03
C ALA A 119 14.60 6.98 -1.45
N LEU A 120 13.73 7.95 -1.74
CA LEU A 120 13.35 8.32 -3.11
C LEU A 120 14.55 8.90 -3.90
N GLU A 121 15.36 9.74 -3.26
CA GLU A 121 16.57 10.30 -3.86
C GLU A 121 17.58 9.20 -4.21
N ARG A 122 17.87 8.32 -3.24
CA ARG A 122 18.81 7.21 -3.42
C ARG A 122 18.36 6.24 -4.51
N THR A 123 17.11 5.80 -4.49
CA THR A 123 16.58 4.85 -5.49
C THR A 123 16.45 5.47 -6.88
N ALA A 124 16.26 6.79 -6.97
CA ALA A 124 16.36 7.52 -8.23
C ALA A 124 17.80 7.51 -8.79
N ALA A 125 18.80 7.74 -7.93
CA ALA A 125 20.22 7.67 -8.32
C ALA A 125 20.65 6.25 -8.75
N GLU A 126 20.00 5.22 -8.22
CA GLU A 126 20.17 3.83 -8.65
C GLU A 126 19.48 3.52 -9.99
N GLY A 127 18.71 4.45 -10.56
CA GLY A 127 17.97 4.25 -11.82
C GLY A 127 16.75 3.35 -11.71
N LEU A 128 16.19 3.16 -10.50
CA LEU A 128 15.07 2.27 -10.26
C LEU A 128 13.72 2.95 -10.49
N ALA A 129 12.75 2.22 -11.01
CA ALA A 129 11.35 2.62 -11.00
C ALA A 129 10.81 2.54 -9.56
N ARG A 130 10.39 3.68 -8.99
CA ARG A 130 10.00 3.81 -7.59
C ARG A 130 8.48 3.68 -7.44
N VAL A 131 8.04 2.59 -6.83
CA VAL A 131 6.63 2.32 -6.54
C VAL A 131 6.41 2.44 -5.03
N ILE A 132 5.68 3.47 -4.61
CA ILE A 132 5.32 3.70 -3.20
C ILE A 132 4.06 2.90 -2.88
N MET A 133 4.10 2.14 -1.80
CA MET A 133 2.95 1.44 -1.23
C MET A 133 2.58 2.13 0.08
N ILE A 134 1.35 2.60 0.18
CA ILE A 134 0.81 3.31 1.34
C ILE A 134 -0.66 2.91 1.52
N HIS A 135 -1.20 2.97 2.74
CA HIS A 135 -2.59 2.56 2.94
C HIS A 135 -3.59 3.67 2.66
N HIS A 136 -3.42 4.82 3.30
CA HIS A 136 -4.37 5.94 3.16
C HIS A 136 -4.22 6.65 1.82
N PRO A 137 -5.34 7.16 1.24
CA PRO A 137 -5.31 7.99 0.04
C PRO A 137 -4.42 9.21 0.20
N VAL A 138 -3.68 9.54 -0.86
CA VAL A 138 -2.76 10.69 -0.89
C VAL A 138 -3.22 11.80 -1.84
N LEU A 139 -4.44 11.69 -2.36
CA LEU A 139 -5.07 12.71 -3.19
C LEU A 139 -6.02 13.58 -2.36
N PRO A 140 -5.92 14.92 -2.41
CA PRO A 140 -6.82 15.81 -1.70
C PRO A 140 -8.30 15.57 -2.05
N GLY A 141 -9.18 15.55 -1.03
CA GLY A 141 -10.63 15.44 -1.20
C GLY A 141 -11.14 14.05 -1.58
N VAL A 142 -10.28 13.04 -1.61
CA VAL A 142 -10.67 11.65 -1.91
C VAL A 142 -11.28 10.97 -0.70
N ALA A 143 -10.63 11.07 0.44
CA ALA A 143 -11.13 10.51 1.69
C ALA A 143 -12.05 11.51 2.44
N LYS A 144 -12.90 10.98 3.31
CA LYS A 144 -13.70 11.81 4.23
C LYS A 144 -12.78 12.33 5.37
N PRO A 145 -13.11 13.48 6.03
CA PRO A 145 -12.24 14.07 7.06
C PRO A 145 -11.86 13.14 8.21
N ARG A 146 -12.66 12.14 8.53
CA ARG A 146 -12.36 11.13 9.56
C ARG A 146 -11.60 9.91 9.04
N HIS A 147 -11.24 9.91 7.77
CA HIS A 147 -10.55 8.84 7.06
C HIS A 147 -9.30 9.35 6.35
N ASP A 148 -8.95 10.61 6.53
CA ASP A 148 -7.87 11.28 5.81
C ASP A 148 -6.47 10.95 6.35
N LEU A 149 -5.48 11.17 5.50
CA LEU A 149 -4.08 11.26 5.89
C LEU A 149 -3.83 12.63 6.52
N LEU A 150 -3.53 12.67 7.83
CA LEU A 150 -3.43 13.93 8.60
C LEU A 150 -2.30 14.85 8.12
N ASP A 151 -1.25 14.31 7.58
CA ASP A 151 -0.08 15.02 7.05
C ASP A 151 0.04 14.94 5.52
N LEU A 152 -1.12 14.87 4.85
CA LEU A 152 -1.25 14.81 3.39
C LEU A 152 -0.42 15.87 2.65
N GLY A 153 -0.46 17.13 3.13
CA GLY A 153 0.31 18.22 2.53
C GLY A 153 1.82 18.03 2.61
N ALA A 154 2.31 17.52 3.76
CA ALA A 154 3.73 17.23 3.96
C ALA A 154 4.18 16.04 3.09
N PHE A 155 3.36 14.98 2.97
CA PHE A 155 3.61 13.89 2.04
C PHE A 155 3.66 14.40 0.59
N GLY A 156 2.68 15.20 0.18
CA GLY A 156 2.65 15.81 -1.16
C GLY A 156 3.89 16.64 -1.46
N ALA A 157 4.42 17.39 -0.48
CA ALA A 157 5.65 18.17 -0.63
C ALA A 157 6.88 17.26 -0.85
N VAL A 158 6.96 16.11 -0.18
CA VAL A 158 8.02 15.11 -0.43
C VAL A 158 7.94 14.59 -1.86
N ILE A 159 6.72 14.23 -2.32
CA ILE A 159 6.53 13.73 -3.70
C ILE A 159 6.85 14.82 -4.73
N ALA A 160 6.42 16.05 -4.51
CA ALA A 160 6.73 17.16 -5.40
C ALA A 160 8.24 17.43 -5.56
N ARG A 161 9.00 17.19 -4.48
CA ARG A 161 10.46 17.37 -4.48
C ARG A 161 11.23 16.22 -5.09
N TYR A 162 10.90 14.98 -4.74
CA TYR A 162 11.70 13.80 -5.07
C TYR A 162 11.10 12.93 -6.18
N GLY A 163 9.79 13.01 -6.40
CA GLY A 163 9.06 12.21 -7.38
C GLY A 163 8.96 10.72 -7.01
N ALA A 164 8.18 10.01 -7.79
CA ALA A 164 8.09 8.56 -7.87
C ALA A 164 7.49 8.18 -9.23
N GLU A 165 7.53 6.91 -9.60
CA GLU A 165 6.91 6.44 -10.84
C GLU A 165 5.46 6.02 -10.64
N LEU A 166 5.09 5.62 -9.40
CA LEU A 166 3.73 5.20 -9.07
C LEU A 166 3.51 5.23 -7.55
N ILE A 167 2.29 5.59 -7.12
CA ILE A 167 1.83 5.45 -5.74
C ILE A 167 0.60 4.55 -5.73
N LEU A 168 0.63 3.51 -4.89
CA LEU A 168 -0.46 2.55 -4.70
C LEU A 168 -1.05 2.70 -3.31
N HIS A 169 -2.39 2.78 -3.23
CA HIS A 169 -3.09 2.86 -1.94
C HIS A 169 -4.37 2.03 -1.90
N GLY A 170 -4.92 1.82 -0.70
CA GLY A 170 -6.18 1.14 -0.42
C GLY A 170 -7.22 2.03 0.25
N HIS A 171 -7.75 1.59 1.38
CA HIS A 171 -8.58 2.30 2.35
C HIS A 171 -10.02 2.61 1.91
N GLU A 172 -10.23 3.22 0.75
CA GLU A 172 -11.53 3.69 0.29
C GLU A 172 -12.40 2.60 -0.38
N HIS A 173 -11.88 1.38 -0.53
CA HIS A 173 -12.56 0.22 -1.11
C HIS A 173 -13.19 0.50 -2.48
N ARG A 174 -12.53 1.32 -3.31
CA ARG A 174 -12.97 1.66 -4.66
C ARG A 174 -11.80 2.01 -5.58
N ARG A 175 -12.04 1.96 -6.87
CA ARG A 175 -11.07 2.44 -7.86
C ARG A 175 -10.89 3.95 -7.72
N ILE A 176 -9.65 4.39 -7.60
CA ILE A 176 -9.25 5.79 -7.56
C ILE A 176 -8.08 5.96 -8.51
N GLU A 177 -8.12 7.04 -9.28
CA GLU A 177 -7.05 7.42 -10.19
C GLU A 177 -6.84 8.93 -10.12
N GLY A 178 -5.60 9.34 -10.08
CA GLY A 178 -5.21 10.74 -10.06
C GLY A 178 -3.71 10.89 -10.12
N THR A 179 -3.24 12.10 -9.92
CA THR A 179 -1.81 12.42 -9.91
C THR A 179 -1.47 13.40 -8.80
N LEU A 180 -0.25 13.29 -8.28
CA LEU A 180 0.39 14.33 -7.46
C LEU A 180 1.43 15.07 -8.30
N PRO A 181 1.72 16.35 -8.00
CA PRO A 181 2.86 17.03 -8.58
C PRO A 181 4.16 16.28 -8.30
N GLY A 182 5.02 16.14 -9.29
CA GLY A 182 6.37 15.63 -9.16
C GLY A 182 7.38 16.60 -9.78
N PRO A 183 8.71 16.40 -9.57
CA PRO A 183 9.73 17.37 -10.00
C PRO A 183 9.87 17.50 -11.52
N GLN A 184 9.59 16.45 -12.26
CA GLN A 184 9.73 16.41 -13.72
C GLN A 184 8.40 16.12 -14.42
N ARG A 185 7.55 15.32 -13.80
CA ARG A 185 6.25 14.89 -14.34
C ARG A 185 5.27 14.60 -13.19
N PRO A 186 3.96 14.66 -13.44
CA PRO A 186 2.99 14.20 -12.47
C PRO A 186 3.23 12.74 -12.08
N VAL A 187 3.09 12.43 -10.80
CA VAL A 187 3.23 11.09 -10.24
C VAL A 187 1.86 10.42 -10.19
N PRO A 188 1.63 9.32 -10.91
CA PRO A 188 0.37 8.58 -10.88
C PRO A 188 0.06 8.05 -9.48
N VAL A 189 -1.20 8.16 -9.08
CA VAL A 189 -1.73 7.65 -7.81
C VAL A 189 -2.91 6.74 -8.11
N HIS A 190 -2.81 5.48 -7.72
CA HIS A 190 -3.86 4.51 -7.97
C HIS A 190 -4.35 3.88 -6.65
N GLY A 191 -5.65 4.01 -6.38
CA GLY A 191 -6.36 3.25 -5.37
C GLY A 191 -7.05 2.03 -5.96
N VAL A 192 -7.16 0.98 -5.17
CA VAL A 192 -7.81 -0.28 -5.54
C VAL A 192 -8.96 -0.59 -4.58
N GLY A 193 -9.97 -1.32 -5.05
CA GLY A 193 -11.02 -1.88 -4.21
C GLY A 193 -10.46 -2.92 -3.23
N SER A 194 -11.24 -3.25 -2.19
CA SER A 194 -10.87 -4.33 -1.28
C SER A 194 -10.83 -5.67 -2.03
N GLY A 195 -9.80 -6.47 -1.80
CA GLY A 195 -9.64 -7.77 -2.45
C GLY A 195 -10.70 -8.81 -2.08
N THR A 196 -11.38 -8.64 -0.94
CA THR A 196 -12.30 -9.64 -0.37
C THR A 196 -13.72 -9.11 -0.14
N TYR A 197 -13.99 -7.86 -0.46
CA TYR A 197 -15.28 -7.25 -0.15
C TYR A 197 -16.34 -7.61 -1.18
N LEU A 198 -17.43 -8.19 -0.70
CA LEU A 198 -18.64 -8.46 -1.49
C LEU A 198 -19.68 -7.39 -1.17
N SER A 199 -19.67 -6.32 -1.93
CA SER A 199 -20.64 -5.23 -1.79
C SER A 199 -21.86 -5.47 -2.67
N GLN A 200 -23.02 -4.92 -2.27
CA GLN A 200 -24.17 -4.81 -3.17
C GLN A 200 -24.00 -3.69 -4.21
N LYS A 201 -22.99 -2.82 -4.03
CA LYS A 201 -22.66 -1.74 -4.96
C LYS A 201 -21.58 -2.21 -5.93
N PRO A 202 -21.83 -2.24 -7.25
CA PRO A 202 -20.88 -2.77 -8.24
C PRO A 202 -19.51 -2.08 -8.22
N ASP A 203 -19.47 -0.75 -7.97
CA ASP A 203 -18.26 0.05 -7.88
C ASP A 203 -17.38 -0.25 -6.65
N ARG A 204 -17.89 -1.10 -5.73
CA ARG A 204 -17.22 -1.52 -4.49
C ARG A 204 -17.04 -3.04 -4.38
N HIS A 205 -17.21 -3.76 -5.47
CA HIS A 205 -16.91 -5.19 -5.50
C HIS A 205 -15.40 -5.43 -5.32
N GLY A 206 -15.06 -6.64 -4.91
CA GLY A 206 -13.67 -7.07 -4.77
C GLY A 206 -12.89 -6.79 -6.05
N ALA A 207 -11.69 -6.24 -5.91
CA ALA A 207 -10.90 -5.83 -7.06
C ALA A 207 -9.39 -5.97 -6.80
N PHE A 208 -8.63 -6.09 -7.89
CA PHE A 208 -7.18 -5.98 -7.89
C PHE A 208 -6.69 -5.32 -9.18
N SER A 209 -5.45 -4.89 -9.17
CA SER A 209 -4.79 -4.38 -10.38
C SER A 209 -3.55 -5.21 -10.69
N LEU A 210 -3.39 -5.57 -11.94
CA LEU A 210 -2.14 -6.14 -12.45
C LEU A 210 -1.32 -5.02 -13.07
N TYR A 211 -0.09 -4.86 -12.59
CA TYR A 211 0.87 -3.88 -13.11
C TYR A 211 2.02 -4.59 -13.80
N THR A 212 2.43 -4.08 -14.95
CA THR A 212 3.74 -4.36 -15.50
C THR A 212 4.59 -3.12 -15.32
N VAL A 213 5.64 -3.22 -14.50
CA VAL A 213 6.51 -2.10 -14.16
C VAL A 213 7.84 -2.30 -14.86
N GLY A 214 8.18 -1.38 -15.74
CA GLY A 214 9.47 -1.35 -16.43
C GLY A 214 10.11 0.03 -16.37
N PRO A 215 11.41 0.15 -16.75
CA PRO A 215 12.13 1.42 -16.68
C PRO A 215 11.52 2.52 -17.56
N ALA A 216 10.87 2.13 -18.66
CA ALA A 216 10.34 3.08 -19.66
C ALA A 216 8.84 3.34 -19.48
N ALA A 217 8.09 2.39 -18.92
CA ALA A 217 6.63 2.49 -18.82
C ALA A 217 6.07 1.63 -17.70
N ILE A 218 4.94 2.08 -17.16
CA ILE A 218 4.09 1.29 -16.26
C ILE A 218 2.74 1.10 -16.94
N THR A 219 2.31 -0.14 -17.06
CA THR A 219 0.97 -0.48 -17.56
C THR A 219 0.13 -1.06 -16.43
N ARG A 220 -1.19 -0.91 -16.51
CA ARG A 220 -2.15 -1.39 -15.53
C ARG A 220 -3.33 -2.05 -16.21
N VAL A 221 -3.73 -3.23 -15.71
CA VAL A 221 -5.03 -3.84 -15.98
C VAL A 221 -5.80 -3.92 -14.67
N TYR A 222 -6.99 -3.33 -14.62
CA TYR A 222 -7.84 -3.33 -13.43
C TYR A 222 -8.86 -4.45 -13.53
N HIS A 223 -8.86 -5.36 -12.56
CA HIS A 223 -9.78 -6.48 -12.47
C HIS A 223 -10.77 -6.27 -11.33
N TRP A 224 -12.04 -6.55 -11.58
CA TRP A 224 -13.10 -6.44 -10.60
C TRP A 224 -14.02 -7.67 -10.62
N TRP A 225 -14.60 -7.97 -9.46
CA TRP A 225 -15.49 -9.11 -9.30
C TRP A 225 -16.88 -8.79 -9.87
N ASN A 226 -17.37 -9.56 -10.83
CA ASN A 226 -18.66 -9.35 -11.47
C ASN A 226 -19.80 -10.17 -10.84
N GLY A 227 -19.55 -10.84 -9.71
CA GLY A 227 -20.48 -11.75 -9.05
C GLY A 227 -20.16 -13.24 -9.26
N SER A 228 -19.35 -13.57 -10.27
CA SER A 228 -18.96 -14.95 -10.59
C SER A 228 -17.46 -15.14 -10.79
N ARG A 229 -16.80 -14.15 -11.36
CA ARG A 229 -15.35 -14.14 -11.64
C ARG A 229 -14.78 -12.72 -11.67
N PHE A 230 -13.47 -12.60 -11.61
CA PHE A 230 -12.79 -11.35 -11.92
C PHE A 230 -12.77 -11.12 -13.45
N VAL A 231 -13.07 -9.88 -13.85
CA VAL A 231 -13.03 -9.42 -15.25
C VAL A 231 -12.23 -8.12 -15.32
N ALA A 232 -11.60 -7.85 -16.48
CA ALA A 232 -10.83 -6.64 -16.74
C ALA A 232 -11.67 -5.56 -17.45
#